data_05210fd680c9437ba4d02376c4767855
#
_entry.id   05210fd680c9437ba4d02376c4767855
#
_cell.length_a   1.000
_cell.length_b   1.000
_cell.length_c   1.000
_cell.angle_alpha   90.00
_cell.angle_beta   90.00
_cell.angle_gamma   90.00
#
_symmetry.space_group_name_H-M   'P 1'
#
loop_
_entity.id
_entity.type
_entity.pdbx_description
1 polymer ?
#
loop_
_entity_poly.entity_id
_entity_poly.type
_entity_poly.pdbx_seq_one_letter_code
_entity_poly.pdbx_strand_id
1 'polypeptide(L)'
;LFLMLCLYVTDLVGISMINGNPLPVSVQKYISEHPKLTVSGEVQNCQAAEYSLSVYLKQVCLTVGSEQIPIENIKVYLNKEEQIRIGMFLRVYGKLEEIPGSRNPGEFDSKQYYACQKIYYQMKDGKVCDKSTGYSYFGQFLQEIRQKAGTILDEAAGSYAGIFQAMILGERGNLDAETKMQYQMAGIMHILAISGLHISFAGMGFFRLLKKAGAGNGVAGAVSAFLIYAYGIVTGGSVSAMRAVGMFLVLVGAGIAGRSYDLLSAMALSAIVLLLDAPAYLYSLSFLLSFGAVIGIGALTPEICSLLNLE
;
A
#
# COMPACT_ATOMS: atom_id res chain seq x y z
N LEU A 1 2.51 29.98 10.92
CA LEU A 1 1.64 30.37 9.80
C LEU A 1 1.87 29.47 8.58
N PHE A 2 3.12 29.32 8.09
CA PHE A 2 3.44 28.49 6.92
C PHE A 2 3.02 27.03 7.11
N LEU A 3 3.34 26.41 8.26
CA LEU A 3 2.94 25.05 8.58
C LEU A 3 1.40 24.86 8.59
N MET A 4 0.70 25.82 9.19
CA MET A 4 -0.77 25.86 9.21
C MET A 4 -1.36 25.98 7.80
N LEU A 5 -0.75 26.79 6.95
CA LEU A 5 -1.17 26.94 5.56
C LEU A 5 -0.93 25.63 4.78
N CYS A 6 0.23 24.99 4.96
CA CYS A 6 0.52 23.70 4.32
C CYS A 6 -0.47 22.62 4.76
N LEU A 7 -0.78 22.52 6.04
CA LEU A 7 -1.76 21.58 6.56
C LEU A 7 -3.16 21.86 6.01
N TYR A 8 -3.57 23.13 5.95
CA TYR A 8 -4.86 23.53 5.38
C TYR A 8 -4.96 23.20 3.90
N VAL A 9 -3.92 23.44 3.10
CA VAL A 9 -3.88 23.10 1.67
C VAL A 9 -3.93 21.59 1.49
N THR A 10 -3.16 20.82 2.29
CA THR A 10 -3.16 19.35 2.25
C THR A 10 -4.53 18.79 2.62
N ASP A 11 -5.19 19.38 3.61
CA ASP A 11 -6.54 19.04 4.05
C ASP A 11 -7.55 19.29 2.90
N LEU A 12 -7.54 20.47 2.32
CA LEU A 12 -8.45 20.84 1.23
C LEU A 12 -8.28 19.94 0.00
N VAL A 13 -7.03 19.65 -0.38
CA VAL A 13 -6.72 18.76 -1.50
C VAL A 13 -7.12 17.32 -1.17
N GLY A 14 -6.85 16.86 0.05
CA GLY A 14 -7.25 15.52 0.51
C GLY A 14 -8.76 15.32 0.49
N ILE A 15 -9.54 16.29 0.97
CA ILE A 15 -11.01 16.26 0.89
C ILE A 15 -11.47 16.23 -0.57
N SER A 16 -10.86 17.06 -1.43
CA SER A 16 -11.18 17.10 -2.85
C SER A 16 -10.89 15.77 -3.54
N MET A 17 -9.81 15.08 -3.17
CA MET A 17 -9.48 13.74 -3.71
C MET A 17 -10.47 12.67 -3.26
N ILE A 18 -10.98 12.74 -2.02
CA ILE A 18 -11.93 11.75 -1.50
C ILE A 18 -13.32 11.96 -2.08
N ASN A 19 -13.79 13.21 -2.10
CA ASN A 19 -15.15 13.55 -2.52
C ASN A 19 -15.26 13.84 -4.02
N GLY A 20 -14.16 14.21 -4.66
CA GLY A 20 -14.10 14.51 -6.08
C GLY A 20 -14.16 13.24 -6.93
N ASN A 21 -14.90 13.32 -8.03
CA ASN A 21 -14.74 12.37 -9.11
C ASN A 21 -13.78 12.99 -10.13
N PRO A 22 -12.66 12.31 -10.46
CA PRO A 22 -11.66 12.88 -11.38
C PRO A 22 -12.19 13.03 -12.81
N LEU A 23 -13.32 12.39 -13.14
CA LEU A 23 -13.89 12.43 -14.48
C LEU A 23 -14.91 13.57 -14.65
N PRO A 24 -14.95 14.22 -15.81
CA PRO A 24 -15.99 15.19 -16.17
C PRO A 24 -17.39 14.59 -16.05
N VAL A 25 -18.38 15.40 -15.69
CA VAL A 25 -19.78 14.97 -15.51
C VAL A 25 -20.34 14.29 -16.77
N SER A 26 -19.95 14.75 -17.97
CA SER A 26 -20.32 14.13 -19.24
C SER A 26 -19.86 12.68 -19.36
N VAL A 27 -18.63 12.40 -18.90
CA VAL A 27 -18.05 11.05 -18.92
C VAL A 27 -18.70 10.16 -17.87
N GLN A 28 -18.97 10.69 -16.68
CA GLN A 28 -19.69 9.96 -15.63
C GLN A 28 -21.09 9.53 -16.11
N LYS A 29 -21.80 10.43 -16.78
CA LYS A 29 -23.10 10.13 -17.40
C LYS A 29 -22.96 9.05 -18.46
N TYR A 30 -21.94 9.14 -19.33
CA TYR A 30 -21.69 8.13 -20.36
C TYR A 30 -21.40 6.74 -19.75
N ILE A 31 -20.61 6.67 -18.67
CA ILE A 31 -20.34 5.41 -17.95
C ILE A 31 -21.63 4.82 -17.38
N SER A 32 -22.53 5.64 -16.86
CA SER A 32 -23.81 5.17 -16.31
C SER A 32 -24.76 4.61 -17.38
N GLU A 33 -24.74 5.21 -18.59
CA GLU A 33 -25.55 4.76 -19.73
C GLU A 33 -24.93 3.55 -20.44
N HIS A 34 -23.58 3.47 -20.46
CA HIS A 34 -22.81 2.41 -21.13
C HIS A 34 -21.82 1.78 -20.14
N PRO A 35 -22.28 0.90 -19.25
CA PRO A 35 -21.45 0.39 -18.17
C PRO A 35 -20.32 -0.54 -18.65
N LYS A 36 -20.38 -1.09 -19.85
CA LYS A 36 -19.32 -1.93 -20.42
C LYS A 36 -18.40 -1.12 -21.31
N LEU A 37 -17.18 -0.91 -20.86
CA LEU A 37 -16.18 -0.06 -21.50
C LEU A 37 -14.83 -0.77 -21.58
N THR A 38 -13.96 -0.24 -22.42
CA THR A 38 -12.59 -0.71 -22.55
C THR A 38 -11.66 0.21 -21.77
N VAL A 39 -10.81 -0.35 -20.96
CA VAL A 39 -9.70 0.34 -20.29
C VAL A 39 -8.38 -0.25 -20.71
N SER A 40 -7.36 0.59 -20.80
CA SER A 40 -5.98 0.14 -21.06
C SER A 40 -5.04 0.77 -20.03
N GLY A 41 -4.07 0.00 -19.53
CA GLY A 41 -3.13 0.49 -18.52
C GLY A 41 -2.04 -0.52 -18.21
N GLU A 42 -1.03 -0.08 -17.46
CA GLU A 42 0.09 -0.91 -17.04
C GLU A 42 -0.22 -1.60 -15.71
N VAL A 43 0.08 -2.89 -15.60
CA VAL A 43 -0.10 -3.69 -14.38
C VAL A 43 0.88 -3.25 -13.30
N GLN A 44 0.35 -2.71 -12.22
CA GLN A 44 1.13 -2.31 -11.04
C GLN A 44 1.22 -3.44 -10.01
N ASN A 45 0.12 -4.15 -9.77
CA ASN A 45 0.04 -5.21 -8.77
C ASN A 45 -1.02 -6.24 -9.17
N CYS A 46 -0.83 -7.49 -8.76
CA CYS A 46 -1.79 -8.57 -8.93
C CYS A 46 -1.98 -9.29 -7.59
N GLN A 47 -3.23 -9.53 -7.23
CA GLN A 47 -3.59 -10.26 -6.01
C GLN A 47 -4.59 -11.35 -6.36
N ALA A 48 -4.21 -12.60 -6.16
CA ALA A 48 -5.12 -13.72 -6.31
C ALA A 48 -6.10 -13.74 -5.13
N ALA A 49 -7.39 -13.89 -5.44
CA ALA A 49 -8.44 -14.19 -4.49
C ALA A 49 -8.99 -15.59 -4.79
N GLU A 50 -9.89 -16.09 -3.96
CA GLU A 50 -10.44 -17.43 -4.09
C GLU A 50 -11.04 -17.70 -5.48
N TYR A 51 -11.82 -16.75 -6.01
CA TYR A 51 -12.57 -16.89 -7.25
C TYR A 51 -12.15 -15.95 -8.39
N SER A 52 -11.26 -14.99 -8.12
CA SER A 52 -10.89 -13.96 -9.10
C SER A 52 -9.45 -13.50 -8.92
N LEU A 53 -8.90 -12.90 -9.98
CA LEU A 53 -7.63 -12.19 -9.95
C LEU A 53 -7.90 -10.69 -9.89
N SER A 54 -7.53 -10.04 -8.79
CA SER A 54 -7.58 -8.57 -8.66
C SER A 54 -6.31 -7.97 -9.24
N VAL A 55 -6.44 -7.19 -10.32
CA VAL A 55 -5.34 -6.52 -11.00
C VAL A 55 -5.48 -5.01 -10.80
N TYR A 56 -4.41 -4.38 -10.36
CA TYR A 56 -4.33 -2.93 -10.20
C TYR A 56 -3.56 -2.38 -11.39
N LEU A 57 -4.22 -1.53 -12.17
CA LEU A 57 -3.64 -0.86 -13.33
C LEU A 57 -3.32 0.58 -12.97
N LYS A 58 -2.16 1.07 -13.42
CA LYS A 58 -1.74 2.47 -13.34
C LYS A 58 -1.69 3.09 -14.73
N GLN A 59 -1.68 4.44 -14.78
CA GLN A 59 -1.64 5.20 -16.03
C GLN A 59 -2.73 4.75 -17.02
N VAL A 60 -3.94 4.69 -16.52
CA VAL A 60 -5.04 4.09 -17.25
C VAL A 60 -5.66 5.07 -18.22
N CYS A 61 -5.97 4.61 -19.43
CA CYS A 61 -6.78 5.30 -20.41
C CYS A 61 -8.12 4.58 -20.57
N LEU A 62 -9.21 5.33 -20.38
CA LEU A 62 -10.58 4.90 -20.64
C LEU A 62 -10.94 5.23 -22.09
N THR A 63 -11.42 4.24 -22.84
CA THR A 63 -11.91 4.45 -24.21
C THR A 63 -13.41 4.73 -24.18
N VAL A 64 -13.79 5.96 -24.58
CA VAL A 64 -15.18 6.43 -24.67
C VAL A 64 -15.45 6.78 -26.12
N GLY A 65 -16.13 5.90 -26.85
CA GLY A 65 -16.29 6.06 -28.30
C GLY A 65 -14.94 6.06 -29.03
N SER A 66 -14.56 7.19 -29.65
CA SER A 66 -13.25 7.39 -30.29
C SER A 66 -12.24 8.13 -29.44
N GLU A 67 -12.64 8.62 -28.27
CA GLU A 67 -11.77 9.40 -27.39
C GLU A 67 -11.10 8.50 -26.34
N GLN A 68 -9.85 8.85 -26.00
CA GLN A 68 -9.11 8.24 -24.90
C GLN A 68 -9.00 9.25 -23.78
N ILE A 69 -9.57 8.93 -22.62
CA ILE A 69 -9.60 9.79 -21.45
C ILE A 69 -8.65 9.20 -20.42
N PRO A 70 -7.58 9.92 -20.04
CA PRO A 70 -6.68 9.45 -19.01
C PRO A 70 -7.38 9.45 -17.65
N ILE A 71 -7.28 8.35 -16.94
CA ILE A 71 -7.65 8.20 -15.53
C ILE A 71 -6.43 7.68 -14.77
N GLU A 72 -6.35 7.92 -13.45
CA GLU A 72 -5.14 7.56 -12.71
C GLU A 72 -4.98 6.04 -12.58
N ASN A 73 -5.62 5.44 -11.61
CA ASN A 73 -5.52 4.01 -11.35
C ASN A 73 -6.90 3.37 -11.35
N ILE A 74 -6.95 2.07 -11.67
CA ILE A 74 -8.19 1.29 -11.63
C ILE A 74 -7.94 -0.10 -11.06
N LYS A 75 -8.94 -0.62 -10.36
CA LYS A 75 -8.97 -2.01 -9.92
C LYS A 75 -9.81 -2.84 -10.88
N VAL A 76 -9.25 -3.90 -11.43
CA VAL A 76 -9.90 -4.78 -12.40
C VAL A 76 -10.00 -6.19 -11.82
N TYR A 77 -11.18 -6.78 -11.90
CA TYR A 77 -11.41 -8.18 -11.54
C TYR A 77 -11.42 -9.03 -12.80
N LEU A 78 -10.46 -9.95 -12.91
CA LEU A 78 -10.28 -10.86 -14.02
C LEU A 78 -10.51 -12.31 -13.60
N ASN A 79 -10.63 -13.20 -14.58
CA ASN A 79 -10.62 -14.64 -14.30
C ASN A 79 -9.26 -15.08 -13.78
N LYS A 80 -9.25 -16.02 -12.81
CA LYS A 80 -8.05 -16.53 -12.15
C LYS A 80 -7.06 -17.21 -13.10
N GLU A 81 -7.55 -17.72 -14.23
CA GLU A 81 -6.73 -18.43 -15.23
C GLU A 81 -5.82 -17.51 -16.07
N GLU A 82 -6.03 -16.20 -16.00
CA GLU A 82 -5.26 -15.24 -16.79
C GLU A 82 -3.81 -15.12 -16.28
N GLN A 83 -2.86 -15.40 -17.16
CA GLN A 83 -1.44 -15.21 -16.89
C GLN A 83 -1.04 -13.74 -17.11
N ILE A 84 -0.92 -13.01 -16.02
CA ILE A 84 -0.58 -11.60 -16.02
C ILE A 84 0.71 -11.39 -15.23
N ARG A 85 1.61 -10.55 -15.77
CA ARG A 85 2.88 -10.17 -15.14
C ARG A 85 2.88 -8.70 -14.79
N ILE A 86 3.65 -8.34 -13.77
CA ILE A 86 3.84 -6.95 -13.35
C ILE A 86 4.52 -6.14 -14.45
N GLY A 87 3.99 -4.95 -14.74
CA GLY A 87 4.50 -4.07 -15.80
C GLY A 87 4.00 -4.38 -17.20
N MET A 88 3.16 -5.42 -17.40
CA MET A 88 2.50 -5.64 -18.68
C MET A 88 1.47 -4.53 -18.93
N PHE A 89 1.33 -4.13 -20.18
CA PHE A 89 0.25 -3.25 -20.60
C PHE A 89 -0.95 -4.12 -21.02
N LEU A 90 -2.09 -3.88 -20.40
CA LEU A 90 -3.32 -4.64 -20.64
C LEU A 90 -4.39 -3.74 -21.24
N ARG A 91 -5.17 -4.31 -22.18
CA ARG A 91 -6.45 -3.77 -22.63
C ARG A 91 -7.56 -4.70 -22.19
N VAL A 92 -8.45 -4.19 -21.35
CA VAL A 92 -9.51 -4.99 -20.72
C VAL A 92 -10.87 -4.38 -21.02
N TYR A 93 -11.82 -5.22 -21.40
CA TYR A 93 -13.22 -4.87 -21.58
C TYR A 93 -14.05 -5.45 -20.43
N GLY A 94 -14.88 -4.64 -19.79
CA GLY A 94 -15.69 -5.09 -18.67
C GLY A 94 -16.67 -4.03 -18.17
N LYS A 95 -17.37 -4.34 -17.09
CA LYS A 95 -18.32 -3.43 -16.44
C LYS A 95 -17.58 -2.48 -15.51
N LEU A 96 -17.55 -1.19 -15.88
CA LEU A 96 -16.94 -0.13 -15.10
C LEU A 96 -17.97 0.43 -14.10
N GLU A 97 -17.60 0.47 -12.83
CA GLU A 97 -18.42 0.98 -11.73
C GLU A 97 -17.59 1.89 -10.82
N GLU A 98 -18.21 2.93 -10.30
CA GLU A 98 -17.60 3.73 -9.23
C GLU A 98 -17.50 2.88 -7.95
N ILE A 99 -16.40 3.05 -7.20
CA ILE A 99 -16.25 2.35 -5.92
C ILE A 99 -17.24 2.93 -4.92
N PRO A 100 -18.11 2.10 -4.31
CA PRO A 100 -19.11 2.58 -3.37
C PRO A 100 -18.48 3.07 -2.06
N GLY A 101 -18.99 4.16 -1.52
CA GLY A 101 -18.73 4.57 -0.14
C GLY A 101 -19.46 3.69 0.88
N SER A 102 -19.20 3.95 2.16
CA SER A 102 -19.93 3.29 3.27
C SER A 102 -21.42 3.62 3.20
N ARG A 103 -22.26 2.61 3.43
CA ARG A 103 -23.74 2.76 3.47
C ARG A 103 -24.26 2.96 4.87
N ASN A 104 -23.54 2.43 5.87
CA ASN A 104 -23.93 2.48 7.26
C ASN A 104 -22.83 3.12 8.12
N PRO A 105 -23.19 3.80 9.22
CA PRO A 105 -22.22 4.28 10.20
C PRO A 105 -21.37 3.12 10.74
N GLY A 106 -20.04 3.27 10.74
CA GLY A 106 -19.09 2.25 11.18
C GLY A 106 -18.73 1.17 10.14
N GLU A 107 -19.35 1.19 8.97
CA GLU A 107 -18.94 0.34 7.85
C GLU A 107 -17.62 0.82 7.25
N PHE A 108 -16.81 -0.12 6.75
CA PHE A 108 -15.56 0.21 6.06
C PHE A 108 -15.83 1.04 4.80
N ASP A 109 -15.29 2.26 4.75
CA ASP A 109 -15.42 3.12 3.59
C ASP A 109 -14.39 2.75 2.51
N SER A 110 -14.86 1.95 1.54
CA SER A 110 -14.06 1.52 0.41
C SER A 110 -13.67 2.70 -0.50
N LYS A 111 -14.57 3.68 -0.67
CA LYS A 111 -14.29 4.87 -1.49
C LYS A 111 -13.11 5.66 -0.92
N GLN A 112 -13.13 5.96 0.38
CA GLN A 112 -12.05 6.66 1.06
C GLN A 112 -10.73 5.86 1.01
N TYR A 113 -10.79 4.55 1.26
CA TYR A 113 -9.61 3.68 1.24
C TYR A 113 -8.92 3.65 -0.13
N TYR A 114 -9.69 3.50 -1.20
CA TYR A 114 -9.16 3.43 -2.55
C TYR A 114 -8.81 4.80 -3.13
N ALA A 115 -9.48 5.89 -2.71
CA ALA A 115 -9.12 7.26 -3.07
C ALA A 115 -7.69 7.61 -2.62
N CYS A 116 -7.24 7.10 -1.44
CA CYS A 116 -5.85 7.23 -0.99
C CYS A 116 -4.84 6.56 -1.95
N GLN A 117 -5.28 5.60 -2.76
CA GLN A 117 -4.48 4.91 -3.78
C GLN A 117 -4.75 5.46 -5.19
N LYS A 118 -5.49 6.57 -5.28
CA LYS A 118 -5.92 7.21 -6.53
C LYS A 118 -6.75 6.27 -7.41
N ILE A 119 -7.54 5.37 -6.78
CA ILE A 119 -8.44 4.42 -7.44
C ILE A 119 -9.87 4.82 -7.14
N TYR A 120 -10.59 5.31 -8.13
CA TYR A 120 -11.97 5.78 -7.99
C TYR A 120 -12.98 4.82 -8.63
N TYR A 121 -12.52 4.00 -9.55
CA TYR A 121 -13.32 3.06 -10.33
C TYR A 121 -12.82 1.64 -10.18
N GLN A 122 -13.74 0.71 -10.29
CA GLN A 122 -13.45 -0.72 -10.40
C GLN A 122 -14.12 -1.30 -11.63
N MET A 123 -13.47 -2.27 -12.26
CA MET A 123 -14.02 -3.01 -13.38
C MET A 123 -14.33 -4.43 -12.94
N LYS A 124 -15.60 -4.83 -13.10
CA LYS A 124 -16.06 -6.20 -12.87
C LYS A 124 -16.18 -6.96 -14.19
N ASP A 125 -16.09 -8.28 -14.09
CA ASP A 125 -16.21 -9.20 -15.24
C ASP A 125 -15.26 -8.82 -16.40
N GLY A 126 -14.04 -8.41 -16.05
CA GLY A 126 -13.03 -8.00 -17.00
C GLY A 126 -12.60 -9.15 -17.91
N LYS A 127 -12.58 -8.89 -19.22
CA LYS A 127 -12.02 -9.81 -20.24
C LYS A 127 -10.83 -9.13 -20.88
N VAL A 128 -9.69 -9.83 -20.88
CA VAL A 128 -8.47 -9.33 -21.51
C VAL A 128 -8.66 -9.41 -23.03
N CYS A 129 -8.62 -8.23 -23.67
CA CYS A 129 -8.72 -8.12 -25.13
C CYS A 129 -7.33 -8.19 -25.77
N ASP A 130 -6.34 -7.56 -25.09
CA ASP A 130 -4.97 -7.49 -25.59
C ASP A 130 -3.99 -7.37 -24.43
N LYS A 131 -2.79 -7.93 -24.58
CA LYS A 131 -1.72 -7.87 -23.59
C LYS A 131 -0.35 -7.72 -24.26
N SER A 132 0.47 -6.79 -23.73
CA SER A 132 1.83 -6.63 -24.24
C SER A 132 2.72 -7.80 -23.83
N THR A 133 3.79 -8.02 -24.58
CA THR A 133 4.84 -9.00 -24.22
C THR A 133 5.87 -8.42 -23.25
N GLY A 134 5.98 -7.07 -23.17
CA GLY A 134 6.87 -6.39 -22.25
C GLY A 134 6.36 -6.43 -20.81
N TYR A 135 7.25 -6.58 -19.84
CA TYR A 135 6.93 -6.57 -18.41
C TYR A 135 8.12 -6.02 -17.61
N SER A 136 7.86 -5.65 -16.35
CA SER A 136 8.91 -5.20 -15.43
C SER A 136 9.64 -6.39 -14.83
N TYR A 137 10.88 -6.61 -15.25
CA TYR A 137 11.72 -7.71 -14.70
C TYR A 137 11.86 -7.61 -13.18
N PHE A 138 12.13 -6.43 -12.65
CA PHE A 138 12.29 -6.23 -11.21
C PHE A 138 10.97 -6.45 -10.46
N GLY A 139 9.86 -5.86 -10.93
CA GLY A 139 8.55 -6.06 -10.33
C GLY A 139 8.12 -7.52 -10.37
N GLN A 140 8.33 -8.19 -11.49
CA GLN A 140 8.01 -9.61 -11.65
C GLN A 140 8.87 -10.50 -10.73
N PHE A 141 10.15 -10.22 -10.60
CA PHE A 141 11.06 -10.92 -9.70
C PHE A 141 10.60 -10.82 -8.23
N LEU A 142 10.20 -9.61 -7.78
CA LEU A 142 9.66 -9.42 -6.43
C LEU A 142 8.35 -10.18 -6.23
N GLN A 143 7.48 -10.21 -7.24
CA GLN A 143 6.23 -10.97 -7.20
C GLN A 143 6.49 -12.50 -7.12
N GLU A 144 7.48 -13.00 -7.85
CA GLU A 144 7.88 -14.40 -7.78
C GLU A 144 8.47 -14.78 -6.42
N ILE A 145 9.30 -13.89 -5.82
CA ILE A 145 9.78 -14.07 -4.44
C ILE A 145 8.58 -14.15 -3.47
N ARG A 146 7.62 -13.24 -3.61
CA ARG A 146 6.41 -13.24 -2.78
C ARG A 146 5.62 -14.54 -2.91
N GLN A 147 5.40 -15.01 -4.13
CA GLN A 147 4.68 -16.27 -4.38
C GLN A 147 5.44 -17.48 -3.82
N LYS A 148 6.76 -17.57 -4.04
CA LYS A 148 7.59 -18.64 -3.47
C LYS A 148 7.60 -18.61 -1.93
N ALA A 149 7.67 -17.42 -1.35
CA ALA A 149 7.57 -17.29 0.11
C ALA A 149 6.19 -17.74 0.63
N GLY A 150 5.12 -17.44 -0.12
CA GLY A 150 3.77 -17.93 0.17
C GLY A 150 3.70 -19.45 0.18
N THR A 151 4.21 -20.14 -0.86
CA THR A 151 4.23 -21.60 -0.93
C THR A 151 5.06 -22.24 0.19
N ILE A 152 6.21 -21.66 0.53
CA ILE A 152 7.02 -22.14 1.67
C ILE A 152 6.25 -22.02 2.99
N LEU A 153 5.50 -20.93 3.17
CA LEU A 153 4.67 -20.74 4.36
C LEU A 153 3.49 -21.72 4.39
N ASP A 154 2.90 -22.06 3.23
CA ASP A 154 1.85 -23.08 3.14
C ASP A 154 2.36 -24.46 3.56
N GLU A 155 3.54 -24.84 3.11
CA GLU A 155 4.18 -26.11 3.46
C GLU A 155 4.62 -26.15 4.93
N ALA A 156 5.16 -25.02 5.47
CA ALA A 156 5.73 -24.99 6.81
C ALA A 156 4.68 -24.81 7.92
N ALA A 157 3.61 -24.07 7.65
CA ALA A 157 2.63 -23.65 8.67
C ALA A 157 1.24 -24.31 8.50
N GLY A 158 0.99 -25.01 7.41
CA GLY A 158 -0.26 -25.75 7.18
C GLY A 158 -1.51 -24.87 7.37
N SER A 159 -2.40 -25.23 8.28
CA SER A 159 -3.64 -24.47 8.57
C SER A 159 -3.41 -23.04 9.06
N TYR A 160 -2.23 -22.72 9.59
CA TYR A 160 -1.88 -21.35 10.05
C TYR A 160 -1.18 -20.52 8.97
N ALA A 161 -0.95 -21.06 7.78
CA ALA A 161 -0.22 -20.39 6.70
C ALA A 161 -0.81 -19.04 6.34
N GLY A 162 -2.13 -18.93 6.25
CA GLY A 162 -2.83 -17.66 5.96
C GLY A 162 -2.52 -16.55 6.97
N ILE A 163 -2.33 -16.89 8.25
CA ILE A 163 -1.94 -15.94 9.30
C ILE A 163 -0.52 -15.43 9.04
N PHE A 164 0.43 -16.34 8.80
CA PHE A 164 1.82 -15.97 8.52
C PHE A 164 1.96 -15.20 7.20
N GLN A 165 1.21 -15.56 6.15
CA GLN A 165 1.18 -14.83 4.90
C GLN A 165 0.64 -13.40 5.10
N ALA A 166 -0.40 -13.22 5.91
CA ALA A 166 -0.89 -11.89 6.25
C ALA A 166 0.15 -11.05 7.00
N MET A 167 0.84 -11.63 7.99
CA MET A 167 1.81 -10.93 8.83
C MET A 167 3.15 -10.66 8.13
N ILE A 168 3.63 -11.56 7.27
CA ILE A 168 4.96 -11.47 6.64
C ILE A 168 4.87 -10.90 5.22
N LEU A 169 3.89 -11.33 4.41
CA LEU A 169 3.75 -10.93 3.02
C LEU A 169 2.66 -9.89 2.76
N GLY A 170 1.83 -9.59 3.78
CA GLY A 170 0.70 -8.69 3.64
C GLY A 170 -0.48 -9.28 2.85
N GLU A 171 -0.49 -10.60 2.64
CA GLU A 171 -1.54 -11.31 1.90
C GLU A 171 -2.67 -11.76 2.82
N ARG A 172 -3.77 -11.02 2.78
CA ARG A 172 -4.96 -11.31 3.60
C ARG A 172 -6.02 -12.14 2.84
N GLY A 173 -5.81 -12.38 1.57
CA GLY A 173 -6.76 -13.12 0.72
C GLY A 173 -6.86 -14.60 1.07
N ASN A 174 -5.81 -15.16 1.65
CA ASN A 174 -5.71 -16.58 2.03
C ASN A 174 -6.13 -16.85 3.49
N LEU A 175 -6.60 -15.82 4.21
CA LEU A 175 -7.19 -15.99 5.55
C LEU A 175 -8.58 -16.59 5.42
N ASP A 176 -8.83 -17.70 6.09
CA ASP A 176 -10.15 -18.30 6.20
C ASP A 176 -11.13 -17.36 6.93
N ALA A 177 -12.40 -17.44 6.59
CA ALA A 177 -13.44 -16.56 7.12
C ALA A 177 -13.59 -16.68 8.63
N GLU A 178 -13.41 -17.87 9.18
CA GLU A 178 -13.53 -18.14 10.62
C GLU A 178 -12.40 -17.45 11.39
N THR A 179 -11.14 -17.66 10.99
CA THR A 179 -9.97 -16.98 11.58
C THR A 179 -10.11 -15.46 11.51
N LYS A 180 -10.53 -14.95 10.34
CA LYS A 180 -10.76 -13.51 10.17
C LYS A 180 -11.80 -12.98 11.16
N MET A 181 -12.90 -13.72 11.34
CA MET A 181 -13.97 -13.34 12.29
C MET A 181 -13.47 -13.39 13.74
N GLN A 182 -12.70 -14.41 14.13
CA GLN A 182 -12.12 -14.53 15.47
C GLN A 182 -11.19 -13.34 15.78
N TYR A 183 -10.30 -12.95 14.86
CA TYR A 183 -9.43 -11.79 15.03
C TYR A 183 -10.20 -10.46 15.08
N GLN A 184 -11.30 -10.35 14.33
CA GLN A 184 -12.20 -9.19 14.38
C GLN A 184 -12.91 -9.09 15.72
N MET A 185 -13.50 -10.19 16.21
CA MET A 185 -14.19 -10.24 17.50
C MET A 185 -13.24 -9.96 18.68
N ALA A 186 -12.01 -10.44 18.59
CA ALA A 186 -10.97 -10.16 19.58
C ALA A 186 -10.38 -8.74 19.49
N GLY A 187 -10.73 -7.94 18.48
CA GLY A 187 -10.20 -6.58 18.28
C GLY A 187 -8.73 -6.53 17.86
N ILE A 188 -8.12 -7.65 17.48
CA ILE A 188 -6.68 -7.78 17.20
C ILE A 188 -6.36 -7.90 15.70
N MET A 189 -7.26 -7.51 14.82
CA MET A 189 -7.03 -7.50 13.35
C MET A 189 -5.78 -6.73 12.92
N HIS A 190 -5.35 -5.74 13.70
CA HIS A 190 -4.15 -4.98 13.45
C HIS A 190 -2.86 -5.80 13.54
N ILE A 191 -2.86 -6.92 14.26
CA ILE A 191 -1.71 -7.85 14.36
C ILE A 191 -1.46 -8.55 13.02
N LEU A 192 -2.52 -8.81 12.24
CA LEU A 192 -2.43 -9.39 10.89
C LEU A 192 -1.94 -8.39 9.82
N ALA A 193 -1.74 -7.15 10.22
CA ALA A 193 -1.16 -6.15 9.33
C ALA A 193 0.37 -6.13 9.51
N ILE A 194 1.08 -5.94 8.40
CA ILE A 194 2.51 -5.66 8.49
C ILE A 194 2.70 -4.37 9.25
N SER A 195 3.40 -4.47 10.38
CA SER A 195 3.68 -3.34 11.24
C SER A 195 5.06 -2.74 10.94
N GLY A 196 5.22 -1.47 11.32
CA GLY A 196 6.52 -0.81 11.29
C GLY A 196 7.60 -1.55 12.08
N LEU A 197 7.21 -2.30 13.12
CA LEU A 197 8.13 -3.12 13.92
C LEU A 197 8.76 -4.25 13.09
N HIS A 198 7.96 -4.97 12.28
CA HIS A 198 8.48 -6.04 11.42
C HIS A 198 9.52 -5.50 10.44
N ILE A 199 9.24 -4.36 9.81
CA ILE A 199 10.16 -3.72 8.84
C ILE A 199 11.43 -3.22 9.54
N SER A 200 11.29 -2.56 10.69
CA SER A 200 12.44 -2.05 11.45
C SER A 200 13.31 -3.18 11.97
N PHE A 201 12.70 -4.26 12.46
CA PHE A 201 13.42 -5.44 12.93
C PHE A 201 14.19 -6.12 11.81
N ALA A 202 13.57 -6.34 10.66
CA ALA A 202 14.21 -6.92 9.47
C ALA A 202 15.36 -6.02 8.99
N GLY A 203 15.13 -4.70 8.88
CA GLY A 203 16.13 -3.75 8.41
C GLY A 203 17.34 -3.67 9.31
N MET A 204 17.14 -3.57 10.62
CA MET A 204 18.21 -3.57 11.60
C MET A 204 18.91 -4.93 11.68
N GLY A 205 18.18 -6.04 11.50
CA GLY A 205 18.73 -7.38 11.40
C GLY A 205 19.70 -7.52 10.23
N PHE A 206 19.27 -7.12 9.02
CA PHE A 206 20.13 -7.10 7.83
C PHE A 206 21.37 -6.21 8.03
N PHE A 207 21.17 -5.00 8.54
CA PHE A 207 22.27 -4.08 8.79
C PHE A 207 23.32 -4.69 9.73
N ARG A 208 22.89 -5.25 10.87
CA ARG A 208 23.77 -5.88 11.85
C ARG A 208 24.49 -7.12 11.27
N LEU A 209 23.79 -7.90 10.45
CA LEU A 209 24.34 -9.10 9.82
C LEU A 209 25.45 -8.73 8.82
N LEU A 210 25.24 -7.72 8.00
CA LEU A 210 26.25 -7.21 7.07
C LEU A 210 27.45 -6.60 7.81
N LYS A 211 27.20 -5.88 8.91
CA LYS A 211 28.26 -5.37 9.78
C LYS A 211 29.10 -6.51 10.39
N LYS A 212 28.45 -7.59 10.82
CA LYS A 212 29.11 -8.78 11.37
C LYS A 212 29.93 -9.53 10.31
N ALA A 213 29.50 -9.46 9.05
CA ALA A 213 30.23 -9.98 7.90
C ALA A 213 31.41 -9.08 7.44
N GLY A 214 31.67 -7.96 8.15
CA GLY A 214 32.80 -7.07 7.87
C GLY A 214 32.50 -5.92 6.90
N ALA A 215 31.22 -5.72 6.50
CA ALA A 215 30.87 -4.61 5.61
C ALA A 215 31.05 -3.25 6.32
N GLY A 216 31.54 -2.24 5.57
CA GLY A 216 31.58 -0.86 6.05
C GLY A 216 30.18 -0.29 6.30
N ASN A 217 30.07 0.74 7.14
CA ASN A 217 28.76 1.35 7.51
C ASN A 217 27.96 1.80 6.29
N GLY A 218 28.61 2.43 5.29
CA GLY A 218 27.97 2.88 4.08
C GLY A 218 27.38 1.73 3.23
N VAL A 219 28.17 0.68 3.03
CA VAL A 219 27.73 -0.51 2.26
C VAL A 219 26.62 -1.26 2.98
N ALA A 220 26.81 -1.55 4.28
CA ALA A 220 25.79 -2.22 5.09
C ALA A 220 24.49 -1.42 5.10
N GLY A 221 24.58 -0.08 5.23
CA GLY A 221 23.43 0.80 5.19
C GLY A 221 22.72 0.80 3.84
N ALA A 222 23.45 0.99 2.74
CA ALA A 222 22.87 1.04 1.40
C ALA A 222 22.19 -0.29 1.02
N VAL A 223 22.84 -1.42 1.28
CA VAL A 223 22.27 -2.75 1.00
C VAL A 223 21.02 -3.01 1.86
N SER A 224 21.07 -2.69 3.16
CA SER A 224 19.91 -2.86 4.04
C SER A 224 18.74 -1.95 3.63
N ALA A 225 19.03 -0.70 3.23
CA ALA A 225 18.04 0.24 2.73
C ALA A 225 17.35 -0.29 1.46
N PHE A 226 18.11 -0.81 0.53
CA PHE A 226 17.58 -1.43 -0.69
C PHE A 226 16.70 -2.65 -0.39
N LEU A 227 17.17 -3.56 0.48
CA LEU A 227 16.41 -4.76 0.86
C LEU A 227 15.09 -4.41 1.57
N ILE A 228 15.11 -3.42 2.46
CA ILE A 228 13.91 -2.97 3.16
C ILE A 228 12.94 -2.24 2.24
N TYR A 229 13.42 -1.47 1.29
CA TYR A 229 12.58 -0.86 0.27
C TYR A 229 11.91 -1.93 -0.61
N ALA A 230 12.69 -2.92 -1.08
CA ALA A 230 12.18 -4.05 -1.84
C ALA A 230 11.14 -4.85 -1.03
N TYR A 231 11.40 -5.10 0.26
CA TYR A 231 10.45 -5.75 1.15
C TYR A 231 9.16 -4.94 1.33
N GLY A 232 9.26 -3.61 1.45
CA GLY A 232 8.09 -2.72 1.47
C GLY A 232 7.20 -2.87 0.23
N ILE A 233 7.80 -3.03 -0.96
CA ILE A 233 7.06 -3.29 -2.22
C ILE A 233 6.44 -4.68 -2.20
N VAL A 234 7.21 -5.73 -1.84
CA VAL A 234 6.73 -7.12 -1.73
C VAL A 234 5.51 -7.23 -0.82
N THR A 235 5.50 -6.47 0.27
CA THR A 235 4.39 -6.47 1.25
C THR A 235 3.17 -5.64 0.83
N GLY A 236 3.16 -5.14 -0.41
CA GLY A 236 2.03 -4.38 -0.98
C GLY A 236 2.03 -2.89 -0.68
N GLY A 237 3.13 -2.33 -0.14
CA GLY A 237 3.30 -0.88 0.00
C GLY A 237 2.29 -0.19 0.92
N SER A 238 1.82 -0.87 1.99
CA SER A 238 0.89 -0.24 2.92
C SER A 238 1.47 1.02 3.56
N VAL A 239 0.62 1.99 3.92
CA VAL A 239 1.04 3.28 4.52
C VAL A 239 1.94 3.07 5.75
N SER A 240 1.57 2.11 6.61
CA SER A 240 2.36 1.75 7.80
C SER A 240 3.74 1.19 7.43
N ALA A 241 3.80 0.34 6.39
CA ALA A 241 5.05 -0.22 5.88
C ALA A 241 5.93 0.87 5.27
N MET A 242 5.38 1.71 4.38
CA MET A 242 6.13 2.77 3.72
C MET A 242 6.63 3.84 4.70
N ARG A 243 5.87 4.15 5.76
CA ARG A 243 6.37 4.99 6.86
C ARG A 243 7.62 4.38 7.51
N ALA A 244 7.57 3.10 7.86
CA ALA A 244 8.70 2.43 8.51
C ALA A 244 9.92 2.33 7.58
N VAL A 245 9.70 2.08 6.29
CA VAL A 245 10.76 2.16 5.26
C VAL A 245 11.36 3.55 5.24
N GLY A 246 10.56 4.61 5.14
CA GLY A 246 11.03 5.99 5.12
C GLY A 246 11.85 6.33 6.36
N MET A 247 11.36 6.02 7.56
CA MET A 247 12.09 6.25 8.82
C MET A 247 13.40 5.44 8.88
N PHE A 248 13.42 4.21 8.37
CA PHE A 248 14.64 3.40 8.29
C PHE A 248 15.66 4.00 7.31
N LEU A 249 15.21 4.51 6.15
CA LEU A 249 16.08 5.21 5.20
C LEU A 249 16.70 6.47 5.83
N VAL A 250 15.93 7.23 6.60
CA VAL A 250 16.46 8.39 7.34
C VAL A 250 17.49 7.96 8.39
N LEU A 251 17.22 6.87 9.13
CA LEU A 251 18.17 6.32 10.11
C LEU A 251 19.51 5.96 9.46
N VAL A 252 19.47 5.22 8.36
CA VAL A 252 20.68 4.83 7.60
C VAL A 252 21.38 6.06 7.02
N GLY A 253 20.63 6.99 6.43
CA GLY A 253 21.16 8.22 5.88
C GLY A 253 21.86 9.10 6.93
N ALA A 254 21.25 9.26 8.11
CA ALA A 254 21.87 9.96 9.24
C ALA A 254 23.17 9.28 9.68
N GLY A 255 23.18 7.95 9.80
CA GLY A 255 24.37 7.19 10.14
C GLY A 255 25.51 7.32 9.13
N ILE A 256 25.20 7.36 7.83
CA ILE A 256 26.20 7.58 6.76
C ILE A 256 26.71 9.03 6.81
N ALA A 257 25.82 10.01 7.06
CA ALA A 257 26.17 11.43 7.14
C ALA A 257 26.85 11.81 8.47
N GLY A 258 27.05 10.86 9.40
CA GLY A 258 27.63 11.13 10.74
C GLY A 258 26.75 12.02 11.62
N ARG A 259 25.41 11.99 11.39
CA ARG A 259 24.45 12.78 12.14
C ARG A 259 23.65 11.90 13.11
N SER A 260 23.17 12.53 14.20
CA SER A 260 22.25 11.86 15.13
C SER A 260 20.88 11.62 14.47
N TYR A 261 20.32 10.45 14.71
CA TYR A 261 18.94 10.14 14.31
C TYR A 261 17.96 10.69 15.34
N ASP A 262 17.00 11.48 14.88
CA ASP A 262 15.87 11.92 15.67
C ASP A 262 14.58 11.29 15.17
N LEU A 263 13.84 10.63 16.08
CA LEU A 263 12.63 9.86 15.76
C LEU A 263 11.53 10.74 15.18
N LEU A 264 11.30 11.93 15.80
CA LEU A 264 10.20 12.81 15.38
C LEU A 264 10.51 13.50 14.06
N SER A 265 11.75 13.91 13.83
CA SER A 265 12.20 14.48 12.55
C SER A 265 12.11 13.45 11.41
N ALA A 266 12.52 12.20 11.66
CA ALA A 266 12.40 11.13 10.66
C ALA A 266 10.93 10.80 10.35
N MET A 267 10.08 10.81 11.36
CA MET A 267 8.65 10.64 11.21
C MET A 267 8.03 11.79 10.38
N ALA A 268 8.37 13.05 10.71
CA ALA A 268 7.87 14.22 9.99
C ALA A 268 8.28 14.18 8.51
N LEU A 269 9.53 13.85 8.22
CA LEU A 269 10.01 13.72 6.84
C LEU A 269 9.28 12.60 6.09
N SER A 270 9.05 11.45 6.72
CA SER A 270 8.29 10.35 6.13
C SER A 270 6.83 10.75 5.87
N ALA A 271 6.21 11.51 6.78
CA ALA A 271 4.86 12.03 6.61
C ALA A 271 4.76 12.99 5.42
N ILE A 272 5.71 13.91 5.30
CA ILE A 272 5.77 14.87 4.18
C ILE A 272 5.85 14.12 2.84
N VAL A 273 6.75 13.14 2.72
CA VAL A 273 6.90 12.37 1.48
C VAL A 273 5.62 11.63 1.10
N LEU A 274 4.95 10.99 2.07
CA LEU A 274 3.70 10.27 1.83
C LEU A 274 2.54 11.21 1.47
N LEU A 275 2.43 12.36 2.12
CA LEU A 275 1.37 13.34 1.86
C LEU A 275 1.60 14.11 0.55
N LEU A 276 2.84 14.27 0.10
CA LEU A 276 3.13 14.82 -1.23
C LEU A 276 2.69 13.86 -2.35
N ASP A 277 2.81 12.56 -2.13
CA ASP A 277 2.31 11.57 -3.10
C ASP A 277 0.78 11.50 -3.11
N ALA A 278 0.15 11.36 -1.95
CA ALA A 278 -1.29 11.29 -1.82
C ALA A 278 -1.80 12.03 -0.56
N PRO A 279 -2.23 13.30 -0.70
CA PRO A 279 -2.79 14.09 0.42
C PRO A 279 -3.97 13.42 1.13
N ALA A 280 -4.75 12.60 0.42
CA ALA A 280 -5.86 11.83 0.97
C ALA A 280 -5.43 10.87 2.10
N TYR A 281 -4.14 10.51 2.23
CA TYR A 281 -3.66 9.72 3.37
C TYR A 281 -3.91 10.37 4.72
N LEU A 282 -4.04 11.70 4.79
CA LEU A 282 -4.37 12.41 6.02
C LEU A 282 -5.69 11.90 6.66
N TYR A 283 -6.61 11.40 5.83
CA TYR A 283 -7.89 10.83 6.26
C TYR A 283 -7.85 9.31 6.44
N SER A 284 -6.74 8.66 6.12
CA SER A 284 -6.59 7.22 6.28
C SER A 284 -6.41 6.84 7.75
N LEU A 285 -7.27 5.98 8.28
CA LEU A 285 -7.13 5.45 9.63
C LEU A 285 -5.75 4.79 9.85
N SER A 286 -5.21 4.13 8.81
CA SER A 286 -3.88 3.53 8.86
C SER A 286 -2.77 4.58 9.04
N PHE A 287 -2.90 5.74 8.40
CA PHE A 287 -1.98 6.85 8.58
C PHE A 287 -2.10 7.42 9.99
N LEU A 288 -3.30 7.79 10.41
CA LEU A 288 -3.55 8.43 11.72
C LEU A 288 -3.08 7.56 12.88
N LEU A 289 -3.44 6.28 12.89
CA LEU A 289 -3.03 5.35 13.96
C LEU A 289 -1.52 5.11 13.95
N SER A 290 -0.93 4.94 12.76
CA SER A 290 0.49 4.63 12.63
C SER A 290 1.39 5.81 13.05
N PHE A 291 1.07 7.02 12.60
CA PHE A 291 1.80 8.23 12.97
C PHE A 291 1.49 8.67 14.40
N GLY A 292 0.22 8.57 14.84
CA GLY A 292 -0.20 8.86 16.19
C GLY A 292 0.50 7.98 17.24
N ALA A 293 0.69 6.70 16.95
CA ALA A 293 1.46 5.81 17.82
C ALA A 293 2.92 6.26 18.00
N VAL A 294 3.59 6.69 16.92
CA VAL A 294 4.98 7.18 17.00
C VAL A 294 5.06 8.49 17.77
N ILE A 295 4.09 9.41 17.59
CA ILE A 295 4.00 10.63 18.40
C ILE A 295 3.79 10.28 19.87
N GLY A 296 2.88 9.35 20.17
CA GLY A 296 2.64 8.88 21.53
C GLY A 296 3.92 8.35 22.19
N ILE A 297 4.65 7.49 21.50
CA ILE A 297 5.91 6.92 22.03
C ILE A 297 7.02 7.99 22.11
N GLY A 298 7.19 8.80 21.09
CA GLY A 298 8.32 9.72 20.98
C GLY A 298 8.16 11.03 21.75
N ALA A 299 6.93 11.53 21.90
CA ALA A 299 6.68 12.80 22.55
C ALA A 299 5.97 12.65 23.90
N LEU A 300 4.93 11.79 24.01
CA LEU A 300 4.13 11.72 25.23
C LEU A 300 4.74 10.81 26.29
N THR A 301 5.34 9.66 25.89
CA THR A 301 5.87 8.71 26.86
C THR A 301 6.99 9.31 27.74
N PRO A 302 8.00 10.03 27.21
CA PRO A 302 9.03 10.65 28.04
C PRO A 302 8.45 11.63 29.07
N GLU A 303 7.50 12.45 28.66
CA GLU A 303 6.85 13.44 29.55
C GLU A 303 6.04 12.74 30.66
N ILE A 304 5.29 11.69 30.32
CA ILE A 304 4.51 10.92 31.29
C ILE A 304 5.43 10.20 32.27
N CYS A 305 6.51 9.57 31.79
CA CYS A 305 7.49 8.92 32.66
C CYS A 305 8.14 9.92 33.63
N SER A 306 8.49 11.09 33.14
CA SER A 306 9.02 12.19 33.99
C SER A 306 8.01 12.66 35.06
N LEU A 307 6.74 12.82 34.69
CA LEU A 307 5.67 13.23 35.62
C LEU A 307 5.40 12.15 36.69
N LEU A 308 5.52 10.89 36.34
CA LEU A 308 5.25 9.74 37.23
C LEU A 308 6.49 9.26 37.97
N ASN A 309 7.66 9.90 37.80
CA ASN A 309 8.97 9.46 38.31
C ASN A 309 9.26 7.99 37.98
N LEU A 310 8.88 7.54 36.79
CA LEU A 310 9.19 6.21 36.26
C LEU A 310 10.48 6.33 35.45
N GLU A 311 11.61 5.86 35.98
CA GLU A 311 12.89 5.73 35.27
C GLU A 311 12.99 4.43 34.48
#